data_108061399abee3f9c70c0331632f795e
#
_entry.id   108061399abee3f9c70c0331632f795e
#
_cell.length_a   1.000
_cell.length_b   1.000
_cell.length_c   1.000
_cell.angle_alpha   90.00
_cell.angle_beta   90.00
_cell.angle_gamma   90.00
#
_symmetry.space_group_name_H-M   'P 1'
#
loop_
_entity.id
_entity.type
_entity.pdbx_description
1 polymer ?
#
loop_
_entity_poly.entity_id
_entity_poly.type
_entity_poly.pdbx_seq_one_letter_code
_entity_poly.pdbx_strand_id
1 'polypeptide(L)'
;MIKTDDAFQGMVLKGVGPEFDPRFMEEYLVEGEIPVFSDSVSSNQVLISKALATKMKLKLGDKIYTYYIQDDVRARRLTIAGIYQTNFSEYDNLFLLTDLSLVNRLNGWQPEQVTGVELQVKDYDKLEDTTYEIAIDTDNRQDELGGVYYVRSIEQLNPQIFAWLDLLDLNVWVILILMVGVAGFTMISGLLIIIIERTNMIGILKALGANNFTIRKTFLWFAVFLIGKGMLW
;
A
#
# COMPACT_ATOMS: atom_id res chain seq x y z
N MET A 1 -25.22 3.06 -7.52
CA MET A 1 -25.27 4.53 -7.52
C MET A 1 -26.05 5.01 -6.30
N ILE A 2 -25.49 5.97 -5.56
CA ILE A 2 -26.20 6.64 -4.46
C ILE A 2 -26.78 7.95 -4.97
N LYS A 3 -27.98 8.28 -4.52
CA LYS A 3 -28.64 9.54 -4.81
C LYS A 3 -29.10 10.20 -3.51
N THR A 4 -28.79 11.47 -3.36
CA THR A 4 -29.38 12.38 -2.37
C THR A 4 -30.15 13.46 -3.10
N ASP A 5 -30.80 14.37 -2.39
CA ASP A 5 -31.57 15.47 -3.00
C ASP A 5 -30.67 16.40 -3.84
N ASP A 6 -29.42 16.58 -3.43
CA ASP A 6 -28.46 17.52 -4.02
C ASP A 6 -27.42 16.90 -4.94
N ALA A 7 -27.18 15.58 -4.85
CA ALA A 7 -26.05 14.93 -5.52
C ALA A 7 -26.32 13.45 -5.86
N PHE A 8 -25.58 12.96 -6.86
CA PHE A 8 -25.50 11.53 -7.14
C PHE A 8 -24.04 11.10 -7.33
N GLN A 9 -23.72 9.87 -6.91
CA GLN A 9 -22.39 9.31 -7.03
C GLN A 9 -22.46 7.84 -7.44
N GLY A 10 -21.66 7.48 -8.47
CA GLY A 10 -21.40 6.09 -8.82
C GLY A 10 -20.48 5.46 -7.78
N MET A 11 -20.85 4.26 -7.28
CA MET A 11 -20.12 3.53 -6.26
C MET A 11 -20.15 2.04 -6.55
N VAL A 12 -19.15 1.34 -6.08
CA VAL A 12 -19.10 -0.12 -6.08
C VAL A 12 -19.52 -0.61 -4.69
N LEU A 13 -20.48 -1.52 -4.66
CA LEU A 13 -20.92 -2.16 -3.45
C LEU A 13 -20.11 -3.44 -3.24
N LYS A 14 -19.26 -3.46 -2.24
CA LYS A 14 -18.50 -4.64 -1.83
C LYS A 14 -19.26 -5.36 -0.74
N GLY A 15 -19.81 -6.53 -1.07
CA GLY A 15 -20.41 -7.44 -0.10
C GLY A 15 -19.33 -8.30 0.55
N VAL A 16 -19.34 -8.38 1.86
CA VAL A 16 -18.41 -9.19 2.64
C VAL A 16 -19.18 -10.18 3.51
N GLY A 17 -18.65 -11.39 3.65
CA GLY A 17 -19.22 -12.47 4.44
C GLY A 17 -18.75 -12.43 5.90
N PRO A 18 -19.20 -13.41 6.71
CA PRO A 18 -18.84 -13.50 8.13
C PRO A 18 -17.36 -13.82 8.37
N GLU A 19 -16.67 -14.35 7.35
CA GLU A 19 -15.23 -14.62 7.37
C GLU A 19 -14.36 -13.35 7.22
N PHE A 20 -14.99 -12.20 6.94
CA PHE A 20 -14.28 -10.94 6.77
C PHE A 20 -13.58 -10.53 8.07
N ASP A 21 -12.27 -10.28 7.97
CA ASP A 21 -11.48 -9.78 9.09
C ASP A 21 -11.70 -8.27 9.29
N PRO A 22 -12.38 -7.85 10.36
CA PRO A 22 -12.72 -6.46 10.59
C PRO A 22 -11.54 -5.61 11.08
N ARG A 23 -10.42 -6.21 11.53
CA ARG A 23 -9.28 -5.50 12.18
C ARG A 23 -8.77 -4.32 11.38
N PHE A 24 -8.63 -4.50 10.06
CA PHE A 24 -8.23 -3.39 9.18
C PHE A 24 -9.25 -2.25 9.21
N MET A 25 -10.52 -2.54 9.10
CA MET A 25 -11.57 -1.52 9.12
C MET A 25 -11.77 -0.88 10.50
N GLU A 26 -11.52 -1.63 11.59
CA GLU A 26 -11.54 -1.09 12.96
C GLU A 26 -10.47 -0.02 13.16
N GLU A 27 -9.27 -0.22 12.61
CA GLU A 27 -8.18 0.75 12.68
C GLU A 27 -8.50 2.05 11.95
N TYR A 28 -9.25 1.97 10.85
CA TYR A 28 -9.61 3.14 10.03
C TYR A 28 -11.03 3.66 10.25
N LEU A 29 -11.74 3.12 11.25
CA LEU A 29 -13.10 3.59 11.61
C LEU A 29 -13.01 4.95 12.30
N VAL A 30 -13.75 5.93 11.78
CA VAL A 30 -13.80 7.30 12.32
C VAL A 30 -15.01 7.49 13.22
N GLU A 31 -16.19 6.98 12.81
CA GLU A 31 -17.45 7.13 13.54
C GLU A 31 -18.32 5.87 13.35
N GLY A 32 -19.07 5.51 14.38
CA GLY A 32 -20.03 4.40 14.34
C GLY A 32 -19.41 3.06 14.65
N GLU A 33 -19.99 2.01 14.12
CA GLU A 33 -19.62 0.61 14.35
C GLU A 33 -19.55 -0.16 13.04
N ILE A 34 -18.72 -1.20 12.99
CA ILE A 34 -18.68 -2.13 11.86
C ILE A 34 -19.90 -3.06 12.00
N PRO A 35 -20.76 -3.16 10.98
CA PRO A 35 -21.86 -4.11 11.00
C PRO A 35 -21.38 -5.54 11.18
N VAL A 36 -22.13 -6.33 11.92
CA VAL A 36 -21.90 -7.77 11.95
C VAL A 36 -22.41 -8.35 10.65
N PHE A 37 -21.51 -8.85 9.83
CA PHE A 37 -21.83 -9.49 8.56
C PHE A 37 -22.29 -10.93 8.81
N SER A 38 -23.44 -11.29 8.24
CA SER A 38 -24.08 -12.60 8.45
C SER A 38 -24.55 -13.20 7.14
N ASP A 39 -24.45 -14.52 7.02
CA ASP A 39 -24.93 -15.26 5.84
C ASP A 39 -26.45 -15.33 5.75
N SER A 40 -27.14 -15.20 6.86
CA SER A 40 -28.58 -15.52 6.94
C SER A 40 -29.49 -14.30 6.98
N VAL A 41 -29.02 -13.17 7.53
CA VAL A 41 -29.85 -11.98 7.72
C VAL A 41 -29.10 -10.74 7.26
N SER A 42 -29.61 -10.12 6.20
CA SER A 42 -29.06 -8.83 5.77
C SER A 42 -29.49 -7.73 6.73
N SER A 43 -28.51 -7.06 7.30
CA SER A 43 -28.72 -5.93 8.21
C SER A 43 -29.21 -4.66 7.50
N ASN A 44 -29.13 -4.60 6.16
CA ASN A 44 -29.30 -3.36 5.36
C ASN A 44 -28.43 -2.19 5.86
N GLN A 45 -27.31 -2.52 6.50
CA GLN A 45 -26.33 -1.58 6.99
C GLN A 45 -25.18 -1.44 6.01
N VAL A 46 -24.53 -0.27 6.04
CA VAL A 46 -23.42 0.01 5.14
C VAL A 46 -22.36 0.85 5.85
N LEU A 47 -21.10 0.54 5.56
CA LEU A 47 -19.97 1.40 5.87
C LEU A 47 -19.69 2.29 4.66
N ILE A 48 -19.53 3.58 4.91
CA ILE A 48 -19.17 4.57 3.89
C ILE A 48 -17.86 5.26 4.25
N SER A 49 -17.16 5.77 3.26
CA SER A 49 -15.98 6.58 3.54
C SER A 49 -16.35 7.99 4.00
N LYS A 50 -15.47 8.62 4.76
CA LYS A 50 -15.58 10.01 5.18
C LYS A 50 -15.58 10.97 3.99
N ALA A 51 -14.83 10.65 2.93
CA ALA A 51 -14.82 11.41 1.70
C ALA A 51 -16.23 11.45 1.06
N LEU A 52 -16.88 10.29 0.98
CA LEU A 52 -18.23 10.17 0.48
C LEU A 52 -19.25 10.86 1.41
N ALA A 53 -19.16 10.63 2.72
CA ALA A 53 -20.03 11.25 3.72
C ALA A 53 -20.00 12.79 3.59
N THR A 54 -18.81 13.36 3.48
CA THR A 54 -18.63 14.82 3.30
C THR A 54 -19.19 15.31 1.96
N LYS A 55 -18.90 14.60 0.86
CA LYS A 55 -19.35 14.95 -0.48
C LYS A 55 -20.87 14.94 -0.63
N MET A 56 -21.53 13.95 -0.01
CA MET A 56 -22.96 13.74 -0.09
C MET A 56 -23.73 14.36 1.10
N LYS A 57 -23.03 15.02 2.03
CA LYS A 57 -23.56 15.60 3.28
C LYS A 57 -24.32 14.60 4.14
N LEU A 58 -23.79 13.36 4.22
CA LEU A 58 -24.37 12.25 4.96
C LEU A 58 -23.73 12.15 6.37
N LYS A 59 -24.51 11.64 7.30
CA LYS A 59 -24.12 11.45 8.70
C LYS A 59 -24.36 10.00 9.12
N LEU A 60 -23.73 9.62 10.23
CA LEU A 60 -23.99 8.34 10.88
C LEU A 60 -25.48 8.17 11.17
N GLY A 61 -26.03 7.01 10.89
CA GLY A 61 -27.45 6.68 11.08
C GLY A 61 -28.38 7.16 9.96
N ASP A 62 -27.90 7.96 9.01
CA ASP A 62 -28.72 8.40 7.88
C ASP A 62 -29.12 7.23 6.98
N LYS A 63 -30.26 7.37 6.34
CA LYS A 63 -30.77 6.40 5.38
C LYS A 63 -30.48 6.88 3.97
N ILE A 64 -29.72 6.08 3.23
CA ILE A 64 -29.36 6.35 1.84
C ILE A 64 -30.17 5.48 0.89
N TYR A 65 -30.55 6.06 -0.26
CA TYR A 65 -31.16 5.33 -1.35
C TYR A 65 -30.10 4.97 -2.37
N THR A 66 -29.92 3.65 -2.57
CA THR A 66 -28.98 3.10 -3.53
C THR A 66 -29.75 2.53 -4.71
N TYR A 67 -29.34 2.92 -5.92
CA TYR A 67 -29.95 2.48 -7.16
C TYR A 67 -28.98 1.56 -7.89
N TYR A 68 -29.46 0.38 -8.22
CA TYR A 68 -28.72 -0.63 -8.97
C TYR A 68 -29.32 -0.70 -10.37
N ILE A 69 -28.49 -0.46 -11.37
CA ILE A 69 -28.89 -0.42 -12.77
C ILE A 69 -28.38 -1.70 -13.40
N GLN A 70 -29.27 -2.63 -13.61
CA GLN A 70 -29.10 -3.86 -14.39
C GLN A 70 -30.19 -3.86 -15.47
N ASP A 71 -30.77 -5.00 -15.77
CA ASP A 71 -31.94 -5.10 -16.67
C ASP A 71 -33.12 -4.28 -16.12
N ASP A 72 -33.28 -4.27 -14.81
CA ASP A 72 -34.24 -3.44 -14.09
C ASP A 72 -33.55 -2.53 -13.07
N VAL A 73 -34.14 -1.33 -12.84
CA VAL A 73 -33.65 -0.43 -11.79
C VAL A 73 -34.18 -0.87 -10.44
N ARG A 74 -33.30 -1.36 -9.60
CA ARG A 74 -33.65 -1.78 -8.24
C ARG A 74 -33.17 -0.73 -7.24
N ALA A 75 -34.10 -0.24 -6.41
CA ALA A 75 -33.77 0.69 -5.34
C ALA A 75 -33.72 -0.05 -3.99
N ARG A 76 -32.76 0.28 -3.17
CA ARG A 76 -32.66 -0.20 -1.78
C ARG A 76 -32.37 0.95 -0.85
N ARG A 77 -32.90 0.84 0.35
CA ARG A 77 -32.64 1.79 1.43
C ARG A 77 -31.68 1.15 2.42
N LEU A 78 -30.50 1.74 2.55
CA LEU A 78 -29.47 1.29 3.48
C LEU A 78 -29.29 2.32 4.59
N THR A 79 -28.87 1.87 5.77
CA THR A 79 -28.57 2.73 6.91
C THR A 79 -27.06 2.80 7.10
N ILE A 80 -26.50 3.97 7.28
CA ILE A 80 -25.09 4.18 7.54
C ILE A 80 -24.79 3.74 8.98
N ALA A 81 -24.05 2.63 9.14
CA ALA A 81 -23.65 2.10 10.44
C ALA A 81 -22.30 2.62 10.91
N GLY A 82 -21.42 2.96 9.97
CA GLY A 82 -20.13 3.53 10.29
C GLY A 82 -19.52 4.30 9.13
N ILE A 83 -18.55 5.13 9.50
CA ILE A 83 -17.80 5.99 8.57
C ILE A 83 -16.32 5.68 8.76
N TYR A 84 -15.64 5.27 7.69
CA TYR A 84 -14.21 4.94 7.69
C TYR A 84 -13.39 5.94 6.87
N GLN A 85 -12.07 5.98 7.09
CA GLN A 85 -11.13 6.81 6.33
C GLN A 85 -9.80 6.10 6.20
N THR A 86 -9.54 5.48 5.04
CA THR A 86 -8.27 4.77 4.80
C THR A 86 -7.15 5.72 4.34
N ASN A 87 -7.47 6.97 4.01
CA ASN A 87 -6.58 7.93 3.36
C ASN A 87 -6.11 7.50 1.95
N PHE A 88 -6.72 6.47 1.40
CA PHE A 88 -6.52 6.02 0.05
C PHE A 88 -7.68 6.49 -0.82
N SER A 89 -7.50 7.63 -1.47
CA SER A 89 -8.58 8.38 -2.14
C SER A 89 -9.32 7.56 -3.20
N GLU A 90 -8.64 6.69 -3.93
CA GLU A 90 -9.27 5.85 -4.95
C GLU A 90 -10.23 4.84 -4.32
N TYR A 91 -9.83 4.23 -3.21
CA TYR A 91 -10.66 3.31 -2.46
C TYR A 91 -11.82 4.02 -1.76
N ASP A 92 -11.50 5.09 -1.04
CA ASP A 92 -12.46 5.88 -0.26
C ASP A 92 -13.57 6.50 -1.13
N ASN A 93 -13.29 6.82 -2.40
CA ASN A 93 -14.28 7.39 -3.31
C ASN A 93 -15.08 6.35 -4.12
N LEU A 94 -14.69 5.07 -4.06
CA LEU A 94 -15.29 4.05 -4.92
C LEU A 94 -16.12 3.04 -4.15
N PHE A 95 -15.68 2.58 -2.98
CA PHE A 95 -16.26 1.43 -2.30
C PHE A 95 -17.22 1.79 -1.16
N LEU A 96 -18.29 1.00 -1.09
CA LEU A 96 -19.19 0.88 0.05
C LEU A 96 -19.12 -0.57 0.53
N LEU A 97 -18.96 -0.80 1.83
CA LEU A 97 -18.97 -2.14 2.38
C LEU A 97 -20.34 -2.46 2.96
N THR A 98 -20.83 -3.64 2.67
CA THR A 98 -22.11 -4.14 3.16
C THR A 98 -22.08 -5.67 3.27
N ASP A 99 -23.18 -6.23 3.68
CA ASP A 99 -23.42 -7.65 3.80
C ASP A 99 -23.44 -8.37 2.43
N LEU A 100 -22.73 -9.50 2.30
CA LEU A 100 -22.72 -10.31 1.09
C LEU A 100 -24.12 -10.76 0.70
N SER A 101 -24.95 -11.13 1.67
CA SER A 101 -26.33 -11.57 1.44
C SER A 101 -27.19 -10.48 0.77
N LEU A 102 -26.92 -9.20 1.02
CA LEU A 102 -27.58 -8.10 0.31
C LEU A 102 -27.17 -8.06 -1.16
N VAL A 103 -25.86 -8.20 -1.45
CA VAL A 103 -25.34 -8.20 -2.82
C VAL A 103 -25.89 -9.40 -3.62
N ASN A 104 -25.90 -10.58 -3.03
CA ASN A 104 -26.45 -11.79 -3.65
C ASN A 104 -27.93 -11.61 -4.01
N ARG A 105 -28.75 -11.07 -3.09
CA ARG A 105 -30.16 -10.79 -3.37
C ARG A 105 -30.38 -9.72 -4.45
N LEU A 106 -29.49 -8.74 -4.54
CA LEU A 106 -29.54 -7.72 -5.59
C LEU A 106 -29.28 -8.31 -6.97
N ASN A 107 -28.32 -9.23 -7.04
CA ASN A 107 -27.93 -9.89 -8.28
C ASN A 107 -28.80 -11.10 -8.63
N GLY A 108 -29.66 -11.56 -7.71
CA GLY A 108 -30.42 -12.80 -7.88
C GLY A 108 -29.56 -14.06 -7.78
N TRP A 109 -28.46 -13.96 -7.06
CA TRP A 109 -27.48 -15.04 -6.85
C TRP A 109 -27.88 -15.95 -5.69
N GLN A 110 -27.39 -17.18 -5.73
CA GLN A 110 -27.47 -18.10 -4.61
C GLN A 110 -26.56 -17.64 -3.47
N PRO A 111 -26.81 -18.07 -2.22
CA PRO A 111 -26.00 -17.65 -1.06
C PRO A 111 -24.51 -17.99 -1.20
N GLU A 112 -24.18 -19.08 -1.89
CA GLU A 112 -22.81 -19.57 -2.08
C GLU A 112 -22.07 -18.90 -3.25
N GLN A 113 -22.78 -18.11 -4.06
CA GLN A 113 -22.18 -17.43 -5.20
C GLN A 113 -21.48 -16.15 -4.76
N VAL A 114 -20.24 -16.01 -5.19
CA VAL A 114 -19.40 -14.82 -4.94
C VAL A 114 -18.72 -14.37 -6.23
N THR A 115 -18.37 -13.11 -6.33
CA THR A 115 -17.62 -12.57 -7.49
C THR A 115 -16.17 -13.00 -7.47
N GLY A 116 -15.63 -13.25 -6.28
CA GLY A 116 -14.24 -13.65 -6.09
C GLY A 116 -13.94 -13.92 -4.62
N VAL A 117 -12.82 -14.56 -4.39
CA VAL A 117 -12.30 -14.88 -3.06
C VAL A 117 -11.00 -14.10 -2.86
N GLU A 118 -10.90 -13.36 -1.78
CA GLU A 118 -9.68 -12.66 -1.37
C GLU A 118 -8.87 -13.56 -0.45
N LEU A 119 -7.62 -13.84 -0.83
CA LEU A 119 -6.70 -14.66 -0.06
C LEU A 119 -5.60 -13.76 0.52
N GLN A 120 -5.35 -13.88 1.83
CA GLN A 120 -4.29 -13.16 2.48
C GLN A 120 -3.03 -14.03 2.56
N VAL A 121 -1.95 -13.56 1.95
CA VAL A 121 -0.64 -14.22 2.00
C VAL A 121 0.07 -13.80 3.30
N LYS A 122 0.66 -14.75 4.02
CA LYS A 122 1.34 -14.51 5.30
C LYS A 122 2.68 -13.80 5.12
N ASP A 123 3.34 -14.05 4.00
CA ASP A 123 4.68 -13.56 3.68
C ASP A 123 4.61 -12.85 2.31
N TYR A 124 4.76 -11.54 2.34
CA TYR A 124 4.64 -10.71 1.14
C TYR A 124 5.74 -11.02 0.11
N ASP A 125 6.95 -11.38 0.57
CA ASP A 125 8.06 -11.69 -0.33
C ASP A 125 7.78 -12.93 -1.20
N LYS A 126 6.79 -13.75 -0.82
CA LYS A 126 6.32 -14.92 -1.58
C LYS A 126 5.01 -14.69 -2.34
N LEU A 127 4.60 -13.44 -2.47
CA LEU A 127 3.32 -13.11 -3.12
C LEU A 127 3.27 -13.63 -4.55
N GLU A 128 4.32 -13.40 -5.32
CA GLU A 128 4.40 -13.80 -6.74
C GLU A 128 4.41 -15.32 -6.89
N ASP A 129 5.24 -16.01 -6.11
CA ASP A 129 5.32 -17.48 -6.12
C ASP A 129 3.97 -18.11 -5.71
N THR A 130 3.36 -17.62 -4.64
CA THR A 130 2.05 -18.11 -4.16
C THR A 130 0.96 -17.84 -5.19
N THR A 131 0.96 -16.67 -5.83
CA THR A 131 0.01 -16.34 -6.90
C THR A 131 0.15 -17.31 -8.07
N TYR A 132 1.38 -17.63 -8.44
CA TYR A 132 1.67 -18.58 -9.53
C TYR A 132 1.23 -20.01 -9.18
N GLU A 133 1.50 -20.47 -7.95
CA GLU A 133 1.08 -21.80 -7.48
C GLU A 133 -0.46 -21.92 -7.50
N ILE A 134 -1.18 -20.93 -7.00
CA ILE A 134 -2.64 -20.93 -7.01
C ILE A 134 -3.18 -20.86 -8.43
N ALA A 135 -2.52 -20.08 -9.31
CA ALA A 135 -2.91 -19.99 -10.71
C ALA A 135 -2.81 -21.34 -11.42
N ILE A 136 -1.73 -22.10 -11.19
CA ILE A 136 -1.56 -23.45 -11.76
C ILE A 136 -2.63 -24.40 -11.21
N ASP A 137 -2.92 -24.34 -9.92
CA ASP A 137 -3.91 -25.25 -9.29
C ASP A 137 -5.33 -24.96 -9.76
N THR A 138 -5.62 -23.71 -10.12
CA THR A 138 -6.93 -23.28 -10.61
C THR A 138 -7.03 -23.27 -12.14
N ASP A 139 -5.92 -23.40 -12.86
CA ASP A 139 -5.91 -23.40 -14.33
C ASP A 139 -6.81 -24.54 -14.87
N ASN A 140 -7.61 -24.19 -15.89
CA ASN A 140 -8.60 -25.08 -16.49
C ASN A 140 -9.71 -25.59 -15.55
N ARG A 141 -9.82 -25.11 -14.32
CA ARG A 141 -10.99 -25.38 -13.50
C ARG A 141 -12.12 -24.42 -13.88
N GLN A 142 -13.29 -24.99 -13.99
CA GLN A 142 -14.52 -24.25 -14.22
C GLN A 142 -15.46 -24.47 -13.01
N ASP A 143 -16.23 -23.47 -12.69
CA ASP A 143 -17.30 -23.59 -11.72
C ASP A 143 -18.48 -24.42 -12.34
N GLU A 144 -19.48 -24.72 -11.51
CA GLU A 144 -20.66 -25.47 -11.95
C GLU A 144 -21.48 -24.75 -13.02
N LEU A 145 -21.25 -23.44 -13.21
CA LEU A 145 -21.92 -22.57 -14.17
C LEU A 145 -21.09 -22.32 -15.42
N GLY A 146 -19.88 -22.90 -15.52
CA GLY A 146 -18.94 -22.74 -16.63
C GLY A 146 -18.07 -21.50 -16.55
N GLY A 147 -18.04 -20.81 -15.42
CA GLY A 147 -17.14 -19.68 -15.16
C GLY A 147 -15.70 -20.16 -15.03
N VAL A 148 -14.75 -19.37 -15.51
CA VAL A 148 -13.31 -19.63 -15.43
C VAL A 148 -12.70 -18.80 -14.30
N TYR A 149 -11.85 -19.43 -13.51
CA TYR A 149 -11.15 -18.75 -12.43
C TYR A 149 -9.94 -17.97 -12.95
N TYR A 150 -9.78 -16.73 -12.47
CA TYR A 150 -8.62 -15.89 -12.73
C TYR A 150 -7.96 -15.51 -11.41
N VAL A 151 -6.70 -15.90 -11.26
CA VAL A 151 -5.89 -15.54 -10.10
C VAL A 151 -5.08 -14.29 -10.43
N ARG A 152 -5.13 -13.30 -9.55
CA ARG A 152 -4.37 -12.05 -9.69
C ARG A 152 -3.83 -11.63 -8.34
N SER A 153 -2.58 -11.21 -8.31
CA SER A 153 -2.00 -10.55 -7.14
C SER A 153 -2.54 -9.12 -6.98
N ILE A 154 -2.38 -8.55 -5.79
CA ILE A 154 -2.73 -7.15 -5.53
C ILE A 154 -1.92 -6.19 -6.44
N GLU A 155 -0.69 -6.54 -6.77
CA GLU A 155 0.16 -5.79 -7.69
C GLU A 155 -0.40 -5.76 -9.10
N GLN A 156 -0.87 -6.92 -9.58
CA GLN A 156 -1.51 -7.04 -10.89
C GLN A 156 -2.87 -6.33 -10.99
N LEU A 157 -3.57 -6.22 -9.85
CA LEU A 157 -4.83 -5.48 -9.78
C LEU A 157 -4.62 -3.96 -9.76
N ASN A 158 -3.52 -3.50 -9.17
CA ASN A 158 -3.21 -2.08 -8.99
C ASN A 158 -1.82 -1.71 -9.51
N PRO A 159 -1.50 -1.97 -10.79
CA PRO A 159 -0.14 -1.79 -11.32
C PRO A 159 0.38 -0.36 -11.23
N GLN A 160 -0.51 0.64 -11.26
CA GLN A 160 -0.11 2.05 -11.17
C GLN A 160 0.46 2.40 -9.80
N ILE A 161 -0.12 1.84 -8.73
CA ILE A 161 0.32 2.10 -7.36
C ILE A 161 1.70 1.48 -7.14
N PHE A 162 1.88 0.23 -7.54
CA PHE A 162 3.14 -0.48 -7.38
C PHE A 162 4.25 0.10 -8.27
N ALA A 163 3.95 0.48 -9.52
CA ALA A 163 4.90 1.20 -10.35
C ALA A 163 5.34 2.55 -9.74
N TRP A 164 4.45 3.21 -9.03
CA TRP A 164 4.80 4.45 -8.32
C TRP A 164 5.70 4.18 -7.10
N LEU A 165 5.47 3.10 -6.35
CA LEU A 165 6.33 2.65 -5.27
C LEU A 165 7.75 2.30 -5.78
N ASP A 166 7.85 1.58 -6.90
CA ASP A 166 9.12 1.25 -7.54
C ASP A 166 9.91 2.51 -7.95
N LEU A 167 9.22 3.55 -8.42
CA LEU A 167 9.84 4.84 -8.70
C LEU A 167 10.39 5.52 -7.45
N LEU A 168 9.71 5.39 -6.31
CA LEU A 168 10.21 5.92 -5.03
C LEU A 168 11.49 5.19 -4.60
N ASP A 169 11.54 3.88 -4.73
CA ASP A 169 12.74 3.09 -4.43
C ASP A 169 13.90 3.46 -5.33
N LEU A 170 13.67 3.64 -6.62
CA LEU A 170 14.68 4.13 -7.55
C LEU A 170 15.23 5.50 -7.12
N ASN A 171 14.35 6.42 -6.71
CA ASN A 171 14.76 7.74 -6.24
C ASN A 171 15.63 7.66 -4.98
N VAL A 172 15.31 6.77 -4.05
CA VAL A 172 16.15 6.53 -2.85
C VAL A 172 17.54 6.07 -3.24
N TRP A 173 17.67 5.13 -4.17
CA TRP A 173 18.96 4.66 -4.68
C TRP A 173 19.77 5.77 -5.36
N VAL A 174 19.16 6.61 -6.17
CA VAL A 174 19.80 7.74 -6.83
C VAL A 174 20.33 8.74 -5.80
N ILE A 175 19.51 9.08 -4.79
CA ILE A 175 19.92 9.99 -3.71
C ILE A 175 21.07 9.40 -2.90
N LEU A 176 21.04 8.12 -2.58
CA LEU A 176 22.11 7.41 -1.86
C LEU A 176 23.44 7.48 -2.62
N ILE A 177 23.42 7.17 -3.92
CA ILE A 177 24.63 7.22 -4.78
C ILE A 177 25.18 8.65 -4.83
N LEU A 178 24.32 9.66 -5.00
CA LEU A 178 24.70 11.06 -4.98
C LEU A 178 25.33 11.46 -3.63
N MET A 179 24.70 11.06 -2.53
CA MET A 179 25.16 11.37 -1.18
C MET A 179 26.55 10.75 -0.91
N VAL A 180 26.77 9.49 -1.31
CA VAL A 180 28.07 8.81 -1.22
C VAL A 180 29.11 9.52 -2.10
N GLY A 181 28.72 9.96 -3.30
CA GLY A 181 29.59 10.72 -4.20
C GLY A 181 30.04 12.03 -3.58
N VAL A 182 29.11 12.83 -3.07
CA VAL A 182 29.44 14.13 -2.40
C VAL A 182 30.31 13.92 -1.17
N ALA A 183 29.98 12.91 -0.34
CA ALA A 183 30.78 12.57 0.83
C ALA A 183 32.22 12.19 0.43
N GLY A 184 32.38 11.38 -0.63
CA GLY A 184 33.68 11.00 -1.18
C GLY A 184 34.50 12.22 -1.64
N PHE A 185 33.90 13.13 -2.41
CA PHE A 185 34.55 14.36 -2.84
C PHE A 185 34.96 15.25 -1.66
N THR A 186 34.10 15.43 -0.68
CA THR A 186 34.39 16.21 0.52
C THR A 186 35.56 15.60 1.31
N MET A 187 35.58 14.27 1.43
CA MET A 187 36.65 13.56 2.11
C MET A 187 38.00 13.68 1.38
N ILE A 188 38.00 13.54 0.04
CA ILE A 188 39.23 13.76 -0.79
C ILE A 188 39.74 15.16 -0.60
N SER A 189 38.86 16.16 -0.68
CA SER A 189 39.25 17.60 -0.50
C SER A 189 39.85 17.84 0.89
N GLY A 190 39.21 17.31 1.94
CA GLY A 190 39.71 17.42 3.31
C GLY A 190 41.08 16.76 3.51
N LEU A 191 41.29 15.57 2.96
CA LEU A 191 42.60 14.88 3.01
C LEU A 191 43.65 15.64 2.23
N LEU A 192 43.32 16.25 1.10
CA LEU A 192 44.25 17.03 0.28
C LEU A 192 44.73 18.29 1.03
N ILE A 193 43.84 18.98 1.73
CA ILE A 193 44.18 20.12 2.59
C ILE A 193 45.16 19.70 3.67
N ILE A 194 44.86 18.57 4.38
CA ILE A 194 45.73 18.06 5.44
C ILE A 194 47.11 17.68 4.89
N ILE A 195 47.20 17.06 3.71
CA ILE A 195 48.47 16.68 3.09
C ILE A 195 49.28 17.94 2.77
N ILE A 196 48.67 18.99 2.21
CA ILE A 196 49.35 20.25 1.88
C ILE A 196 49.85 20.91 3.16
N GLU A 197 49.04 21.00 4.21
CA GLU A 197 49.41 21.60 5.49
C GLU A 197 50.60 20.87 6.16
N ARG A 198 50.72 19.56 5.96
CA ARG A 198 51.78 18.71 6.53
C ARG A 198 52.96 18.47 5.59
N THR A 199 53.08 19.21 4.50
CA THR A 199 54.15 19.02 3.49
C THR A 199 55.55 19.09 4.09
N ASN A 200 55.81 20.02 5.03
CA ASN A 200 57.09 20.15 5.71
C ASN A 200 57.43 18.87 6.52
N MET A 201 56.49 18.31 7.22
CA MET A 201 56.68 17.07 7.98
C MET A 201 56.95 15.87 7.05
N ILE A 202 56.31 15.81 5.91
CA ILE A 202 56.54 14.79 4.89
C ILE A 202 58.00 14.94 4.33
N GLY A 203 58.45 16.18 4.11
CA GLY A 203 59.84 16.45 3.69
C GLY A 203 60.87 15.97 4.68
N ILE A 204 60.69 16.22 5.98
CA ILE A 204 61.58 15.75 7.06
C ILE A 204 61.60 14.20 7.13
N LEU A 205 60.45 13.57 7.08
CA LEU A 205 60.33 12.10 7.09
C LEU A 205 61.07 11.49 5.88
N LYS A 206 60.97 12.07 4.71
CA LYS A 206 61.71 11.67 3.52
C LYS A 206 63.22 11.82 3.67
N ALA A 207 63.68 12.93 4.25
CA ALA A 207 65.10 13.17 4.52
C ALA A 207 65.66 12.18 5.51
N LEU A 208 64.83 11.66 6.44
CA LEU A 208 65.18 10.59 7.37
C LEU A 208 65.06 9.16 6.77
N GLY A 209 64.77 9.05 5.46
CA GLY A 209 64.73 7.78 4.73
C GLY A 209 63.39 7.08 4.69
N ALA A 210 62.29 7.73 5.08
CA ALA A 210 60.96 7.13 5.01
C ALA A 210 60.53 6.85 3.56
N ASN A 211 60.03 5.62 3.30
CA ASN A 211 59.56 5.21 2.00
C ASN A 211 58.16 5.83 1.70
N ASN A 212 57.90 6.11 0.43
CA ASN A 212 56.60 6.65 -0.04
C ASN A 212 55.41 5.77 0.41
N PHE A 213 55.59 4.47 0.49
CA PHE A 213 54.56 3.53 0.95
C PHE A 213 54.17 3.76 2.43
N THR A 214 55.18 3.99 3.29
CA THR A 214 54.99 4.27 4.72
C THR A 214 54.22 5.58 4.91
N ILE A 215 54.57 6.61 4.17
CA ILE A 215 53.89 7.92 4.21
C ILE A 215 52.41 7.78 3.77
N ARG A 216 52.15 7.10 2.64
CA ARG A 216 50.77 6.82 2.18
C ARG A 216 49.97 6.04 3.20
N LYS A 217 50.54 5.00 3.82
CA LYS A 217 49.85 4.20 4.83
C LYS A 217 49.47 5.01 6.04
N THR A 218 50.30 5.92 6.50
CA THR A 218 49.97 6.82 7.62
C THR A 218 48.82 7.74 7.33
N PHE A 219 48.75 8.34 6.15
CA PHE A 219 47.60 9.19 5.77
C PHE A 219 46.32 8.38 5.55
N LEU A 220 46.42 7.18 5.04
CA LEU A 220 45.25 6.26 4.93
C LEU A 220 44.67 5.90 6.32
N TRP A 221 45.53 5.56 7.27
CA TRP A 221 45.09 5.28 8.64
C TRP A 221 44.47 6.51 9.31
N PHE A 222 45.02 7.70 9.03
CA PHE A 222 44.43 8.94 9.52
C PHE A 222 43.03 9.20 8.93
N ALA A 223 42.84 8.92 7.65
CA ALA A 223 41.54 9.00 7.01
C ALA A 223 40.52 8.04 7.65
N VAL A 224 40.92 6.77 7.86
CA VAL A 224 40.08 5.77 8.54
C VAL A 224 39.70 6.21 9.95
N PHE A 225 40.64 6.77 10.68
CA PHE A 225 40.39 7.31 12.03
C PHE A 225 39.39 8.47 12.02
N LEU A 226 39.53 9.40 11.05
CA LEU A 226 38.59 10.53 10.88
C LEU A 226 37.20 10.07 10.56
N ILE A 227 37.05 9.08 9.64
CA ILE A 227 35.75 8.51 9.29
C ILE A 227 35.14 7.82 10.51
N GLY A 228 35.90 6.97 11.21
CA GLY A 228 35.43 6.30 12.40
C GLY A 228 34.96 7.24 13.50
N LYS A 229 35.68 8.35 13.70
CA LYS A 229 35.28 9.40 14.65
C LYS A 229 34.03 10.15 14.20
N GLY A 230 33.89 10.39 12.88
CA GLY A 230 32.70 11.04 12.32
C GLY A 230 31.44 10.18 12.37
N MET A 231 31.58 8.84 12.36
CA MET A 231 30.46 7.90 12.51
C MET A 231 29.97 7.73 13.96
N LEU A 232 30.79 8.16 14.95
CA LEU A 232 30.46 8.07 16.37
C LEU A 232 29.75 9.32 16.91
N TRP A 233 29.65 10.35 16.12
CA TRP A 233 28.91 11.60 16.37
C TRP A 233 27.65 11.68 15.53
#